data_b82a655215daa1b4707c3d70091cdaf0
#
_entry.id   b82a655215daa1b4707c3d70091cdaf0
#
_cell.length_a   1.000
_cell.length_b   1.000
_cell.length_c   1.000
_cell.angle_alpha   90.00
_cell.angle_beta   90.00
_cell.angle_gamma   90.00
#
_symmetry.space_group_name_H-M   'P 1'
#
loop_
_entity.id
_entity.type
_entity.pdbx_description
1 polymer ?
#
loop_
_entity_poly.entity_id
_entity_poly.type
_entity_poly.pdbx_seq_one_letter_code
_entity_poly.pdbx_strand_id
1 'polypeptide(L)'
;MTLIPIIDAIIQLAPNAPTAYNNQFGGDGGWTSYMGLFSVVFIFVMLFYGQRLQSYMMIRNVEDSLHKLRGIKDKGRKNAIDTLKELGKSPVDISPRVDRCLDYFTISPQSMDPAGIVAKLDHILEVRDQRLLDEVKRMAPQCADDVQLHNMENTLEAAMALNYLYKVVRHYYIQGKKTMSLYIIMQLQMVLPMVMKEAEAFSDALTAFSFGQPIGDSVGPLIASKMMLGHEVRKVYKDCVVATVPFEGRTALVMKAEGPGGNVGKPGDALETVIEENNGKIAMLIMIDAGLKLEGETVGEVAEGIGSAIGGPGVDAFKIEEKLVKYKIPINAIIIKEDIGDAVAPMRKEIHDAADKAIERVRELVLERTKEGDTLIVFGVGNSIGIGQ
;
A
#
# COMPACT_ATOMS: atom_id res chain seq x y z
N MET A 1 -4.36 -3.50 -1.86
CA MET A 1 -4.51 -2.39 -0.89
C MET A 1 -5.89 -1.78 -1.03
N THR A 2 -6.76 -1.93 -0.06
CA THR A 2 -8.16 -1.47 -0.15
C THR A 2 -8.29 -0.09 0.50
N LEU A 3 -8.50 0.94 -0.32
CA LEU A 3 -8.76 2.35 0.09
C LEU A 3 -10.10 2.57 0.84
N ILE A 4 -10.94 1.56 0.90
CA ILE A 4 -12.29 1.65 1.49
C ILE A 4 -12.29 2.02 2.99
N PRO A 5 -11.36 1.55 3.85
CA PRO A 5 -11.41 1.89 5.27
C PRO A 5 -11.08 3.34 5.61
N ILE A 6 -10.33 4.05 4.78
CA ILE A 6 -9.92 5.44 5.04
C ILE A 6 -11.09 6.40 4.78
N ILE A 7 -11.91 6.12 3.79
CA ILE A 7 -13.08 6.95 3.45
C ILE A 7 -14.18 6.81 4.50
N ASP A 8 -14.41 5.61 5.04
CA ASP A 8 -15.40 5.37 6.09
C ASP A 8 -15.00 5.99 7.46
N ALA A 9 -13.71 6.05 7.77
CA ALA A 9 -13.21 6.68 9.01
C ALA A 9 -13.39 8.21 9.02
N ILE A 10 -13.36 8.86 7.86
CA ILE A 10 -13.53 10.32 7.73
C ILE A 10 -14.98 10.77 7.93
N ILE A 11 -15.96 9.90 7.69
CA ILE A 11 -17.39 10.20 7.84
C ILE A 11 -17.80 10.37 9.32
N GLN A 12 -17.02 9.86 10.27
CA GLN A 12 -17.38 9.84 11.70
C GLN A 12 -16.88 11.03 12.55
N LEU A 13 -16.10 11.95 11.99
CA LEU A 13 -15.49 13.07 12.74
C LEU A 13 -16.12 14.43 12.39
N ALA A 14 -17.32 14.72 12.91
CA ALA A 14 -17.87 16.08 12.91
C ALA A 14 -18.09 16.59 14.35
N PRO A 15 -17.38 17.63 14.83
CA PRO A 15 -17.71 18.29 16.10
C PRO A 15 -18.69 19.44 15.93
N ASN A 16 -19.56 19.59 16.91
CA ASN A 16 -20.57 20.65 17.08
C ASN A 16 -19.95 22.03 17.14
N ALA A 17 -20.60 23.03 16.50
CA ALA A 17 -20.23 24.43 16.56
C ALA A 17 -20.84 25.12 17.78
N PRO A 18 -20.12 26.03 18.46
CA PRO A 18 -20.67 26.81 19.57
C PRO A 18 -21.36 28.11 19.13
N THR A 19 -22.51 28.37 19.73
CA THR A 19 -23.27 29.62 19.63
C THR A 19 -22.83 30.60 20.71
N ALA A 20 -22.43 31.81 20.33
CA ALA A 20 -22.50 32.97 21.21
C ALA A 20 -22.49 34.28 20.40
N TYR A 21 -23.57 35.03 20.45
CA TYR A 21 -23.61 36.45 20.04
C TYR A 21 -24.18 37.29 21.17
N ASN A 22 -23.42 38.27 21.63
CA ASN A 22 -23.90 39.30 22.55
C ASN A 22 -24.05 40.63 21.80
N ASN A 23 -25.21 41.26 21.99
CA ASN A 23 -25.63 42.56 21.44
C ASN A 23 -25.00 43.75 22.18
N GLN A 24 -24.48 44.71 21.40
CA GLN A 24 -24.40 46.11 21.83
C GLN A 24 -24.43 47.04 20.60
N PHE A 25 -25.59 47.69 20.39
CA PHE A 25 -25.71 48.89 19.55
C PHE A 25 -26.73 49.86 20.14
N GLY A 26 -26.24 51.02 20.54
CA GLY A 26 -27.06 52.18 20.83
C GLY A 26 -26.33 53.45 20.41
N GLY A 27 -27.02 54.35 19.67
CA GLY A 27 -26.53 55.70 19.39
C GLY A 27 -26.98 56.33 18.07
N ASP A 28 -27.68 57.41 18.17
CA ASP A 28 -28.39 58.28 17.21
C ASP A 28 -27.72 58.65 15.88
N GLY A 29 -28.59 58.82 14.86
CA GLY A 29 -28.29 59.56 13.65
C GLY A 29 -28.69 58.85 12.36
N GLY A 30 -29.54 59.46 11.51
CA GLY A 30 -30.06 58.87 10.26
C GLY A 30 -29.05 58.25 9.30
N TRP A 31 -27.78 58.61 9.33
CA TRP A 31 -26.67 57.97 8.61
C TRP A 31 -26.30 56.63 9.17
N THR A 32 -26.43 56.42 10.48
CA THR A 32 -26.15 55.13 11.13
C THR A 32 -27.19 54.08 10.78
N SER A 33 -28.48 54.49 10.57
CA SER A 33 -29.53 53.58 10.10
C SER A 33 -29.28 53.09 8.67
N TYR A 34 -28.83 53.95 7.76
CA TYR A 34 -28.48 53.54 6.38
C TYR A 34 -27.21 52.69 6.34
N MET A 35 -26.21 53.00 7.15
CA MET A 35 -25.02 52.18 7.32
C MET A 35 -25.36 50.79 7.93
N GLY A 36 -26.29 50.77 8.91
CA GLY A 36 -26.81 49.55 9.50
C GLY A 36 -27.51 48.66 8.46
N LEU A 37 -28.40 49.29 7.67
CA LEU A 37 -29.12 48.58 6.60
C LEU A 37 -28.17 48.10 5.48
N PHE A 38 -27.19 48.92 5.10
CA PHE A 38 -26.15 48.55 4.13
C PHE A 38 -25.26 47.41 4.68
N SER A 39 -24.89 47.45 5.97
CA SER A 39 -24.10 46.36 6.57
C SER A 39 -24.89 45.05 6.65
N VAL A 40 -26.21 45.10 6.96
CA VAL A 40 -27.07 43.93 6.97
C VAL A 40 -27.22 43.37 5.55
N VAL A 41 -27.50 44.22 4.55
CA VAL A 41 -27.57 43.80 3.15
C VAL A 41 -26.21 43.27 2.66
N PHE A 42 -25.11 43.94 3.02
CA PHE A 42 -23.76 43.46 2.70
C PHE A 42 -23.43 42.11 3.35
N ILE A 43 -23.81 41.91 4.61
CA ILE A 43 -23.67 40.62 5.31
C ILE A 43 -24.52 39.54 4.64
N PHE A 44 -25.79 39.86 4.27
CA PHE A 44 -26.64 38.95 3.54
C PHE A 44 -26.04 38.58 2.14
N VAL A 45 -25.58 39.55 1.41
CA VAL A 45 -24.90 39.37 0.13
C VAL A 45 -23.64 38.54 0.33
N MET A 46 -22.83 38.84 1.32
CA MET A 46 -21.62 38.11 1.64
C MET A 46 -21.89 36.67 2.10
N LEU A 47 -22.94 36.44 2.89
CA LEU A 47 -23.38 35.10 3.30
C LEU A 47 -23.86 34.24 2.08
N PHE A 48 -24.71 34.84 1.23
CA PHE A 48 -25.21 34.09 0.06
C PHE A 48 -24.20 33.94 -1.07
N TYR A 49 -23.48 35.00 -1.40
CA TYR A 49 -22.48 34.97 -2.47
C TYR A 49 -21.14 34.41 -2.00
N GLY A 50 -20.77 34.62 -0.74
CA GLY A 50 -19.55 34.05 -0.14
C GLY A 50 -19.54 32.54 -0.20
N GLN A 51 -20.66 31.90 0.17
CA GLN A 51 -20.78 30.43 0.06
C GLN A 51 -20.70 29.94 -1.37
N ARG A 52 -21.32 30.65 -2.32
CA ARG A 52 -21.23 30.29 -3.75
C ARG A 52 -19.82 30.48 -4.30
N LEU A 53 -19.17 31.58 -3.94
CA LEU A 53 -17.79 31.87 -4.36
C LEU A 53 -16.82 30.83 -3.76
N GLN A 54 -16.99 30.50 -2.49
CA GLN A 54 -16.20 29.47 -1.82
C GLN A 54 -16.40 28.10 -2.50
N SER A 55 -17.65 27.73 -2.79
CA SER A 55 -17.95 26.49 -3.52
C SER A 55 -17.32 26.46 -4.90
N TYR A 56 -17.36 27.58 -5.60
CA TYR A 56 -16.76 27.69 -6.92
C TYR A 56 -15.22 27.53 -6.88
N MET A 57 -14.57 28.21 -5.92
CA MET A 57 -13.12 28.07 -5.72
C MET A 57 -12.72 26.64 -5.34
N MET A 58 -13.49 26.00 -4.45
CA MET A 58 -13.24 24.60 -4.08
C MET A 58 -13.39 23.65 -5.27
N ILE A 59 -14.45 23.81 -6.07
CA ILE A 59 -14.67 23.01 -7.28
C ILE A 59 -13.49 23.19 -8.25
N ARG A 60 -13.01 24.42 -8.43
CA ARG A 60 -11.88 24.71 -9.33
C ARG A 60 -10.59 24.05 -8.84
N ASN A 61 -10.28 24.12 -7.56
CA ASN A 61 -9.10 23.48 -6.98
C ASN A 61 -9.12 21.94 -7.17
N VAL A 62 -10.30 21.33 -7.01
CA VAL A 62 -10.50 19.90 -7.26
C VAL A 62 -10.33 19.59 -8.75
N GLU A 63 -10.85 20.46 -9.64
CA GLU A 63 -10.72 20.31 -11.09
C GLU A 63 -9.27 20.38 -11.56
N ASP A 64 -8.50 21.33 -11.05
CA ASP A 64 -7.07 21.48 -11.34
C ASP A 64 -6.28 20.22 -10.91
N SER A 65 -6.58 19.69 -9.72
CA SER A 65 -5.96 18.45 -9.23
C SER A 65 -6.40 17.23 -10.04
N LEU A 66 -7.66 17.18 -10.46
CA LEU A 66 -8.17 16.12 -11.34
C LEU A 66 -7.49 16.14 -12.71
N HIS A 67 -7.19 17.33 -13.26
CA HIS A 67 -6.42 17.46 -14.49
C HIS A 67 -4.98 16.93 -14.33
N LYS A 68 -4.31 17.25 -13.22
CA LYS A 68 -2.97 16.70 -12.92
C LYS A 68 -3.03 15.18 -12.79
N LEU A 69 -3.99 14.65 -12.02
CA LEU A 69 -4.17 13.21 -11.83
C LEU A 69 -4.47 12.48 -13.15
N ARG A 70 -5.22 13.12 -14.04
CA ARG A 70 -5.43 12.60 -15.42
C ARG A 70 -4.12 12.50 -16.18
N GLY A 71 -3.27 13.54 -16.11
CA GLY A 71 -1.95 13.52 -16.73
C GLY A 71 -1.05 12.40 -16.21
N ILE A 72 -1.04 12.20 -14.88
CA ILE A 72 -0.30 11.10 -14.23
C ILE A 72 -0.83 9.74 -14.70
N LYS A 73 -2.15 9.54 -14.70
CA LYS A 73 -2.79 8.31 -15.20
C LYS A 73 -2.47 8.03 -16.66
N ASP A 74 -2.55 9.06 -17.54
CA ASP A 74 -2.28 8.89 -18.98
C ASP A 74 -0.78 8.58 -19.23
N LYS A 75 0.13 9.19 -18.44
CA LYS A 75 1.56 8.84 -18.43
C LYS A 75 1.77 7.39 -17.97
N GLY A 76 1.09 6.97 -16.89
CA GLY A 76 1.16 5.60 -16.38
C GLY A 76 0.70 4.57 -17.40
N ARG A 77 -0.44 4.81 -18.05
CA ARG A 77 -0.92 3.98 -19.16
C ARG A 77 0.11 3.86 -20.29
N LYS A 78 0.70 4.98 -20.69
CA LYS A 78 1.72 4.99 -21.75
C LYS A 78 2.96 4.20 -21.33
N ASN A 79 3.46 4.43 -20.12
CA ASN A 79 4.63 3.71 -19.58
C ASN A 79 4.38 2.19 -19.57
N ALA A 80 3.22 1.74 -19.08
CA ALA A 80 2.88 0.31 -19.08
C ALA A 80 2.86 -0.27 -20.50
N ILE A 81 2.30 0.45 -21.49
CA ILE A 81 2.31 0.00 -22.88
C ILE A 81 3.74 -0.07 -23.43
N ASP A 82 4.56 0.94 -23.19
CA ASP A 82 5.93 1.02 -23.70
C ASP A 82 6.79 -0.09 -23.07
N THR A 83 6.73 -0.27 -21.75
CA THR A 83 7.47 -1.34 -21.04
C THR A 83 7.06 -2.74 -21.53
N LEU A 84 5.76 -3.01 -21.62
CA LEU A 84 5.27 -4.30 -22.12
C LEU A 84 5.62 -4.56 -23.60
N LYS A 85 5.72 -3.52 -24.43
CA LYS A 85 6.17 -3.63 -25.82
C LYS A 85 7.66 -3.89 -25.92
N GLU A 86 8.46 -3.15 -25.17
CA GLU A 86 9.93 -3.26 -25.21
C GLU A 86 10.41 -4.60 -24.66
N LEU A 87 9.97 -4.99 -23.47
CA LEU A 87 10.38 -6.23 -22.81
C LEU A 87 9.70 -7.45 -23.43
N GLY A 88 8.43 -7.33 -23.80
CA GLY A 88 7.64 -8.41 -24.38
C GLY A 88 7.90 -8.68 -25.85
N LYS A 89 8.59 -7.77 -26.56
CA LYS A 89 8.85 -7.84 -28.02
C LYS A 89 7.61 -8.22 -28.82
N SER A 90 6.44 -7.71 -28.41
CA SER A 90 5.17 -8.06 -29.04
C SER A 90 5.06 -7.46 -30.45
N PRO A 91 4.76 -8.27 -31.48
CA PRO A 91 4.58 -7.76 -32.85
C PRO A 91 3.21 -7.07 -33.07
N VAL A 92 2.31 -7.19 -32.10
CA VAL A 92 0.92 -6.72 -32.22
C VAL A 92 0.72 -5.50 -31.32
N ASP A 93 -0.26 -4.62 -31.68
CA ASP A 93 -0.65 -3.53 -30.78
C ASP A 93 -1.36 -4.08 -29.54
N ILE A 94 -0.69 -3.93 -28.38
CA ILE A 94 -1.19 -4.40 -27.09
C ILE A 94 -2.08 -3.37 -26.38
N SER A 95 -2.17 -2.14 -26.90
CA SER A 95 -2.91 -1.04 -26.24
C SER A 95 -4.35 -1.39 -25.87
N PRO A 96 -5.16 -2.08 -26.71
CA PRO A 96 -6.52 -2.47 -26.32
C PRO A 96 -6.57 -3.51 -25.18
N ARG A 97 -5.53 -4.36 -25.05
CA ARG A 97 -5.44 -5.31 -23.96
C ARG A 97 -5.07 -4.62 -22.64
N VAL A 98 -4.10 -3.72 -22.67
CA VAL A 98 -3.75 -2.88 -21.53
C VAL A 98 -4.98 -2.10 -21.06
N ASP A 99 -5.71 -1.42 -21.96
CA ASP A 99 -6.92 -0.67 -21.60
C ASP A 99 -7.98 -1.54 -20.91
N ARG A 100 -8.15 -2.79 -21.35
CA ARG A 100 -9.04 -3.73 -20.70
C ARG A 100 -8.54 -4.13 -19.31
N CYS A 101 -7.23 -4.32 -19.12
CA CYS A 101 -6.66 -4.62 -17.83
C CYS A 101 -6.80 -3.43 -16.85
N LEU A 102 -6.62 -2.19 -17.32
CA LEU A 102 -6.79 -0.99 -16.48
C LEU A 102 -8.20 -0.86 -15.88
N ASP A 103 -9.19 -1.48 -16.48
CA ASP A 103 -10.58 -1.48 -16.01
C ASP A 103 -10.97 -2.75 -15.26
N TYR A 104 -10.03 -3.68 -15.09
CA TYR A 104 -10.28 -4.93 -14.39
C TYR A 104 -10.51 -4.70 -12.89
N PHE A 105 -11.50 -5.37 -12.33
CA PHE A 105 -11.83 -5.28 -10.92
C PHE A 105 -12.11 -6.65 -10.30
N THR A 106 -11.94 -6.77 -9.00
CA THR A 106 -12.19 -7.98 -8.22
C THR A 106 -13.44 -7.78 -7.36
N ILE A 107 -14.35 -8.74 -7.40
CA ILE A 107 -15.54 -8.75 -6.55
C ILE A 107 -15.23 -9.54 -5.29
N SER A 108 -15.33 -8.88 -4.13
CA SER A 108 -15.12 -9.53 -2.84
C SER A 108 -16.17 -10.63 -2.60
N PRO A 109 -15.81 -11.75 -1.93
CA PRO A 109 -16.75 -12.81 -1.62
C PRO A 109 -17.79 -12.35 -0.63
N GLN A 110 -18.94 -13.04 -0.60
CA GLN A 110 -20.00 -12.77 0.37
C GLN A 110 -19.56 -13.17 1.79
N SER A 111 -19.73 -12.26 2.73
CA SER A 111 -19.32 -12.40 4.13
C SER A 111 -20.34 -13.14 5.03
N MET A 112 -21.35 -13.77 4.45
CA MET A 112 -22.41 -14.48 5.21
C MET A 112 -21.93 -15.75 5.91
N ASP A 113 -20.77 -16.27 5.53
CA ASP A 113 -20.14 -17.45 6.13
C ASP A 113 -18.77 -17.05 6.71
N PRO A 114 -18.72 -16.65 7.99
CA PRO A 114 -17.46 -16.22 8.61
C PRO A 114 -16.36 -17.29 8.60
N ALA A 115 -16.73 -18.58 8.70
CA ALA A 115 -15.77 -19.68 8.74
C ALA A 115 -15.12 -19.94 7.37
N GLY A 116 -15.83 -19.68 6.27
CA GLY A 116 -15.34 -19.94 4.90
C GLY A 116 -14.83 -18.72 4.15
N ILE A 117 -14.95 -17.52 4.73
CA ILE A 117 -14.64 -16.27 4.00
C ILE A 117 -13.18 -16.18 3.60
N VAL A 118 -12.25 -16.62 4.44
CA VAL A 118 -10.80 -16.55 4.18
C VAL A 118 -10.44 -17.42 2.99
N ALA A 119 -10.88 -18.68 2.95
CA ALA A 119 -10.61 -19.60 1.84
C ALA A 119 -11.22 -19.10 0.51
N LYS A 120 -12.42 -18.51 0.57
CA LYS A 120 -13.07 -17.92 -0.62
C LYS A 120 -12.30 -16.70 -1.12
N LEU A 121 -11.83 -15.85 -0.21
CA LEU A 121 -11.04 -14.67 -0.58
C LEU A 121 -9.69 -15.08 -1.14
N ASP A 122 -8.99 -16.03 -0.52
CA ASP A 122 -7.74 -16.60 -1.00
C ASP A 122 -7.87 -17.10 -2.46
N HIS A 123 -8.88 -17.92 -2.71
CA HIS A 123 -9.15 -18.42 -4.06
C HIS A 123 -9.43 -17.32 -5.08
N ILE A 124 -10.20 -16.30 -4.73
CA ILE A 124 -10.49 -15.17 -5.63
C ILE A 124 -9.20 -14.38 -5.94
N LEU A 125 -8.36 -14.16 -4.93
CA LEU A 125 -7.08 -13.46 -5.12
C LEU A 125 -6.15 -14.29 -6.02
N GLU A 126 -6.05 -15.60 -5.80
CA GLU A 126 -5.23 -16.47 -6.63
C GLU A 126 -5.69 -16.48 -8.11
N VAL A 127 -7.00 -16.56 -8.34
CA VAL A 127 -7.59 -16.47 -9.70
C VAL A 127 -7.29 -15.11 -10.33
N ARG A 128 -7.35 -14.02 -9.55
CA ARG A 128 -7.01 -12.67 -10.03
C ARG A 128 -5.56 -12.60 -10.48
N ASP A 129 -4.63 -13.03 -9.62
CA ASP A 129 -3.19 -12.94 -9.86
C ASP A 129 -2.80 -13.81 -11.06
N GLN A 130 -3.29 -15.05 -11.12
CA GLN A 130 -3.07 -15.95 -12.27
C GLN A 130 -3.58 -15.32 -13.58
N ARG A 131 -4.76 -14.69 -13.54
CA ARG A 131 -5.34 -14.07 -14.73
C ARG A 131 -4.53 -12.86 -15.18
N LEU A 132 -4.00 -12.06 -14.25
CA LEU A 132 -3.18 -10.90 -14.60
C LEU A 132 -1.86 -11.34 -15.22
N LEU A 133 -1.20 -12.33 -14.63
CA LEU A 133 0.01 -12.92 -15.17
C LEU A 133 -0.22 -13.54 -16.57
N ASP A 134 -1.35 -14.21 -16.78
CA ASP A 134 -1.71 -14.76 -18.08
C ASP A 134 -1.92 -13.67 -19.14
N GLU A 135 -2.53 -12.54 -18.79
CA GLU A 135 -2.66 -11.40 -19.70
C GLU A 135 -1.29 -10.78 -20.02
N VAL A 136 -0.39 -10.67 -19.02
CA VAL A 136 1.00 -10.21 -19.25
C VAL A 136 1.73 -11.17 -20.20
N LYS A 137 1.67 -12.48 -19.97
CA LYS A 137 2.27 -13.49 -20.87
C LYS A 137 1.73 -13.41 -22.30
N ARG A 138 0.44 -13.13 -22.47
CA ARG A 138 -0.16 -12.93 -23.80
C ARG A 138 0.29 -11.64 -24.48
N MET A 139 0.62 -10.60 -23.70
CA MET A 139 1.14 -9.33 -24.21
C MET A 139 2.65 -9.39 -24.46
N ALA A 140 3.37 -10.29 -23.75
CA ALA A 140 4.81 -10.49 -23.84
C ALA A 140 5.18 -11.93 -24.26
N PRO A 141 4.75 -12.42 -25.44
CA PRO A 141 4.88 -13.83 -25.79
C PRO A 141 6.32 -14.32 -26.03
N GLN A 142 7.26 -13.40 -26.19
CA GLN A 142 8.68 -13.73 -26.40
C GLN A 142 9.51 -13.57 -25.12
N CYS A 143 8.91 -13.14 -24.02
CA CYS A 143 9.56 -13.05 -22.73
C CYS A 143 9.56 -14.44 -22.06
N ALA A 144 10.74 -15.00 -21.87
CA ALA A 144 10.94 -16.28 -21.17
C ALA A 144 11.50 -16.09 -19.76
N ASP A 145 11.75 -14.85 -19.36
CA ASP A 145 12.31 -14.51 -18.05
C ASP A 145 11.18 -14.18 -17.06
N ASP A 146 11.01 -15.05 -16.06
CA ASP A 146 9.98 -14.87 -15.02
C ASP A 146 10.18 -13.57 -14.23
N VAL A 147 11.43 -13.12 -14.03
CA VAL A 147 11.73 -11.83 -13.37
C VAL A 147 11.11 -10.67 -14.15
N GLN A 148 11.31 -10.66 -15.46
CA GLN A 148 10.74 -9.62 -16.32
C GLN A 148 9.21 -9.71 -16.38
N LEU A 149 8.63 -10.91 -16.37
CA LEU A 149 7.18 -11.10 -16.34
C LEU A 149 6.56 -10.50 -15.07
N HIS A 150 7.14 -10.75 -13.89
CA HIS A 150 6.67 -10.15 -12.63
C HIS A 150 6.87 -8.63 -12.61
N ASN A 151 7.97 -8.11 -13.13
CA ASN A 151 8.18 -6.67 -13.22
C ASN A 151 7.17 -5.99 -14.15
N MET A 152 6.81 -6.63 -15.28
CA MET A 152 5.74 -6.16 -16.16
C MET A 152 4.36 -6.23 -15.49
N GLU A 153 4.08 -7.26 -14.70
CA GLU A 153 2.87 -7.40 -13.92
C GLU A 153 2.73 -6.25 -12.91
N ASN A 154 3.77 -5.97 -12.11
CA ASN A 154 3.78 -4.85 -11.18
C ASN A 154 3.61 -3.49 -11.89
N THR A 155 4.24 -3.31 -13.07
CA THR A 155 4.07 -2.11 -13.89
C THR A 155 2.61 -1.93 -14.32
N LEU A 156 1.94 -3.01 -14.73
CA LEU A 156 0.54 -2.99 -15.10
C LEU A 156 -0.36 -2.71 -13.88
N GLU A 157 -0.08 -3.32 -12.72
CA GLU A 157 -0.83 -3.06 -11.48
C GLU A 157 -0.70 -1.62 -11.02
N ALA A 158 0.48 -0.99 -11.10
CA ALA A 158 0.66 0.43 -10.79
C ALA A 158 -0.17 1.32 -11.74
N ALA A 159 -0.21 1.00 -13.03
CA ALA A 159 -1.05 1.71 -13.99
C ALA A 159 -2.55 1.52 -13.72
N MET A 160 -2.98 0.31 -13.27
CA MET A 160 -4.35 0.02 -12.83
C MET A 160 -4.71 0.86 -11.60
N ALA A 161 -3.82 0.96 -10.61
CA ALA A 161 -4.01 1.78 -9.42
C ALA A 161 -4.21 3.25 -9.78
N LEU A 162 -3.37 3.81 -10.66
CA LEU A 162 -3.53 5.19 -11.16
C LEU A 162 -4.87 5.41 -11.87
N ASN A 163 -5.29 4.46 -12.70
CA ASN A 163 -6.59 4.53 -13.37
C ASN A 163 -7.75 4.50 -12.37
N TYR A 164 -7.66 3.66 -11.34
CA TYR A 164 -8.65 3.57 -10.27
C TYR A 164 -8.74 4.86 -9.45
N LEU A 165 -7.61 5.41 -8.98
CA LEU A 165 -7.55 6.68 -8.26
C LEU A 165 -8.22 7.81 -9.06
N TYR A 166 -7.87 7.94 -10.34
CA TYR A 166 -8.49 8.92 -11.22
C TYR A 166 -10.02 8.74 -11.33
N LYS A 167 -10.49 7.49 -11.51
CA LYS A 167 -11.94 7.20 -11.63
C LYS A 167 -12.69 7.56 -10.36
N VAL A 168 -12.14 7.24 -9.18
CA VAL A 168 -12.77 7.53 -7.88
C VAL A 168 -12.85 9.04 -7.66
N VAL A 169 -11.75 9.78 -7.82
CA VAL A 169 -11.75 11.25 -7.67
C VAL A 169 -12.72 11.89 -8.65
N ARG A 170 -12.70 11.46 -9.91
CA ARG A 170 -13.63 11.95 -10.95
C ARG A 170 -15.09 11.66 -10.62
N HIS A 171 -15.39 10.49 -10.05
CA HIS A 171 -16.74 10.13 -9.62
C HIS A 171 -17.27 11.11 -8.58
N TYR A 172 -16.54 11.34 -7.49
CA TYR A 172 -16.96 12.25 -6.42
C TYR A 172 -16.99 13.71 -6.88
N TYR A 173 -16.08 14.14 -7.76
CA TYR A 173 -16.13 15.45 -8.39
C TYR A 173 -17.42 15.64 -9.20
N ILE A 174 -17.76 14.70 -10.06
CA ILE A 174 -18.99 14.77 -10.88
C ILE A 174 -20.24 14.74 -9.99
N GLN A 175 -20.26 13.89 -8.97
CA GLN A 175 -21.36 13.78 -8.01
C GLN A 175 -21.54 15.09 -7.25
N GLY A 176 -20.48 15.65 -6.68
CA GLY A 176 -20.52 16.93 -5.97
C GLY A 176 -21.01 18.08 -6.85
N LYS A 177 -20.52 18.14 -8.10
CA LYS A 177 -20.94 19.15 -9.09
C LYS A 177 -22.41 19.00 -9.50
N LYS A 178 -22.90 17.78 -9.73
CA LYS A 178 -24.30 17.52 -10.11
C LYS A 178 -25.29 17.80 -8.97
N THR A 179 -24.95 17.43 -7.76
CA THR A 179 -25.82 17.61 -6.59
C THR A 179 -25.66 18.98 -5.92
N MET A 180 -24.72 19.81 -6.41
CA MET A 180 -24.30 21.06 -5.75
C MET A 180 -23.98 20.88 -4.27
N SER A 181 -23.50 19.69 -3.88
CA SER A 181 -23.18 19.34 -2.50
C SER A 181 -21.79 19.88 -2.13
N LEU A 182 -21.80 20.97 -1.36
CA LEU A 182 -20.58 21.54 -0.78
C LEU A 182 -19.85 20.51 0.10
N TYR A 183 -20.59 19.66 0.81
CA TYR A 183 -20.06 18.63 1.69
C TYR A 183 -19.17 17.62 0.94
N ILE A 184 -19.66 17.09 -0.19
CA ILE A 184 -18.89 16.14 -1.02
C ILE A 184 -17.62 16.81 -1.56
N ILE A 185 -17.70 18.05 -2.03
CA ILE A 185 -16.54 18.78 -2.57
C ILE A 185 -15.52 19.08 -1.46
N MET A 186 -15.98 19.45 -0.26
CA MET A 186 -15.13 19.69 0.90
C MET A 186 -14.38 18.42 1.33
N GLN A 187 -15.09 17.29 1.44
CA GLN A 187 -14.47 16.00 1.76
C GLN A 187 -13.44 15.60 0.71
N LEU A 188 -13.79 15.75 -0.57
CA LEU A 188 -12.87 15.45 -1.66
C LEU A 188 -11.62 16.33 -1.58
N GLN A 189 -11.76 17.62 -1.30
CA GLN A 189 -10.64 18.54 -1.17
C GLN A 189 -9.72 18.18 0.02
N MET A 190 -10.27 17.70 1.12
CA MET A 190 -9.48 17.23 2.29
C MET A 190 -8.62 16.01 1.98
N VAL A 191 -9.15 15.06 1.21
CA VAL A 191 -8.45 13.80 0.88
C VAL A 191 -7.49 13.95 -0.30
N LEU A 192 -7.75 14.94 -1.16
CA LEU A 192 -7.06 15.11 -2.43
C LEU A 192 -5.51 15.23 -2.33
N PRO A 193 -4.91 15.94 -1.34
CA PRO A 193 -3.45 16.00 -1.20
C PRO A 193 -2.83 14.60 -0.99
N MET A 194 -3.47 13.75 -0.18
CA MET A 194 -3.02 12.39 0.08
C MET A 194 -3.14 11.52 -1.18
N VAL A 195 -4.25 11.62 -1.90
CA VAL A 195 -4.46 10.90 -3.17
C VAL A 195 -3.45 11.35 -4.23
N MET A 196 -3.12 12.64 -4.28
CA MET A 196 -2.10 13.14 -5.22
C MET A 196 -0.70 12.60 -4.88
N LYS A 197 -0.34 12.57 -3.59
CA LYS A 197 0.93 11.99 -3.13
C LYS A 197 1.02 10.50 -3.47
N GLU A 198 -0.06 9.74 -3.27
CA GLU A 198 -0.15 8.34 -3.65
C GLU A 198 -0.03 8.14 -5.18
N ALA A 199 -0.70 8.99 -5.97
CA ALA A 199 -0.60 8.92 -7.42
C ALA A 199 0.81 9.26 -7.95
N GLU A 200 1.50 10.20 -7.33
CA GLU A 200 2.91 10.52 -7.64
C GLU A 200 3.81 9.31 -7.31
N ALA A 201 3.61 8.67 -6.15
CA ALA A 201 4.34 7.47 -5.77
C ALA A 201 4.14 6.31 -6.76
N PHE A 202 2.91 6.03 -7.19
CA PHE A 202 2.66 5.03 -8.23
C PHE A 202 3.27 5.42 -9.59
N SER A 203 3.35 6.71 -9.91
CA SER A 203 4.04 7.18 -11.11
C SER A 203 5.55 6.90 -11.07
N ASP A 204 6.16 7.06 -9.90
CA ASP A 204 7.59 6.76 -9.69
C ASP A 204 7.83 5.24 -9.64
N ALA A 205 6.90 4.48 -9.05
CA ALA A 205 6.90 3.03 -9.04
C ALA A 205 6.95 2.42 -10.44
N LEU A 206 6.27 3.01 -11.43
CA LEU A 206 6.32 2.53 -12.82
C LEU A 206 7.75 2.43 -13.35
N THR A 207 8.61 3.40 -13.00
CA THR A 207 10.02 3.38 -13.39
C THR A 207 10.78 2.32 -12.61
N ALA A 208 10.56 2.22 -11.29
CA ALA A 208 11.20 1.21 -10.45
C ALA A 208 10.88 -0.21 -10.95
N PHE A 209 9.62 -0.48 -11.24
CA PHE A 209 9.17 -1.79 -11.72
C PHE A 209 9.72 -2.11 -13.11
N SER A 210 9.72 -1.15 -14.04
CA SER A 210 10.28 -1.35 -15.38
C SER A 210 11.76 -1.72 -15.37
N PHE A 211 12.52 -1.20 -14.42
CA PHE A 211 13.97 -1.44 -14.29
C PHE A 211 14.34 -2.46 -13.20
N GLY A 212 13.38 -3.05 -12.52
CA GLY A 212 13.62 -4.01 -11.43
C GLY A 212 14.38 -3.38 -10.24
N GLN A 213 14.09 -2.13 -9.90
CA GLN A 213 14.70 -1.43 -8.77
C GLN A 213 13.97 -1.75 -7.46
N PRO A 214 14.71 -1.93 -6.34
CA PRO A 214 14.08 -2.10 -5.03
C PRO A 214 13.19 -0.92 -4.66
N ILE A 215 12.03 -1.21 -4.07
CA ILE A 215 11.10 -0.23 -3.53
C ILE A 215 11.13 -0.24 -1.99
N GLY A 216 10.46 0.70 -1.31
CA GLY A 216 10.43 0.73 0.15
C GLY A 216 9.94 -0.57 0.77
N ASP A 217 8.84 -1.12 0.25
CA ASP A 217 8.26 -2.42 0.66
C ASP A 217 9.25 -3.61 0.51
N SER A 218 10.36 -3.43 -0.23
CA SER A 218 11.39 -4.48 -0.35
C SER A 218 12.34 -4.54 0.85
N VAL A 219 12.16 -3.74 1.89
CA VAL A 219 13.08 -3.70 3.04
C VAL A 219 13.09 -5.00 3.85
N GLY A 220 11.92 -5.63 4.05
CA GLY A 220 11.84 -6.94 4.70
C GLY A 220 12.62 -8.02 3.94
N PRO A 221 12.37 -8.24 2.64
CA PRO A 221 13.18 -9.09 1.78
C PRO A 221 14.67 -8.73 1.76
N LEU A 222 15.04 -7.45 1.79
CA LEU A 222 16.44 -6.99 1.85
C LEU A 222 17.12 -7.46 3.13
N ILE A 223 16.47 -7.32 4.27
CA ILE A 223 17.01 -7.75 5.58
C ILE A 223 17.20 -9.27 5.58
N ALA A 224 16.20 -10.02 5.15
CA ALA A 224 16.30 -11.47 5.02
C ALA A 224 17.43 -11.89 4.07
N SER A 225 17.55 -11.25 2.89
CA SER A 225 18.62 -11.52 1.94
C SER A 225 20.03 -11.27 2.53
N LYS A 226 20.20 -10.16 3.27
CA LYS A 226 21.45 -9.88 3.99
C LYS A 226 21.79 -11.00 5.01
N MET A 227 20.80 -11.52 5.71
CA MET A 227 21.00 -12.63 6.66
C MET A 227 21.27 -13.97 5.96
N MET A 228 20.72 -14.20 4.79
CA MET A 228 20.92 -15.39 3.97
C MET A 228 22.28 -15.44 3.26
N LEU A 229 22.98 -14.31 3.19
CA LEU A 229 24.19 -14.18 2.36
C LEU A 229 25.25 -15.23 2.73
N GLY A 230 25.71 -16.00 1.73
CA GLY A 230 26.68 -17.06 1.90
C GLY A 230 26.10 -18.40 2.38
N HIS A 231 24.78 -18.53 2.51
CA HIS A 231 24.10 -19.76 2.87
C HIS A 231 23.32 -20.34 1.69
N GLU A 232 23.12 -21.66 1.68
CA GLU A 232 22.32 -22.33 0.65
C GLU A 232 20.84 -21.96 0.82
N VAL A 233 20.24 -21.49 -0.31
CA VAL A 233 18.83 -21.08 -0.37
C VAL A 233 18.04 -22.16 -1.11
N ARG A 234 16.95 -22.63 -0.50
CA ARG A 234 16.02 -23.57 -1.13
C ARG A 234 14.62 -22.99 -1.29
N LYS A 235 13.94 -23.38 -2.34
CA LYS A 235 12.52 -23.08 -2.52
C LYS A 235 11.69 -23.91 -1.54
N VAL A 236 10.79 -23.28 -0.81
CA VAL A 236 9.94 -23.93 0.21
C VAL A 236 8.50 -24.04 -0.25
N TYR A 237 8.02 -23.04 -0.93
CA TYR A 237 6.67 -22.97 -1.50
C TYR A 237 6.70 -22.09 -2.75
N LYS A 238 5.54 -21.93 -3.44
CA LYS A 238 5.41 -21.05 -4.59
C LYS A 238 5.95 -19.66 -4.27
N ASP A 239 6.97 -19.23 -5.01
CA ASP A 239 7.61 -17.91 -4.93
C ASP A 239 8.10 -17.52 -3.52
N CYS A 240 8.43 -18.52 -2.68
CA CYS A 240 9.05 -18.34 -1.36
C CYS A 240 10.27 -19.23 -1.19
N VAL A 241 11.29 -18.68 -0.55
CA VAL A 241 12.57 -19.34 -0.28
C VAL A 241 12.95 -19.31 1.18
N VAL A 242 13.78 -20.27 1.61
CA VAL A 242 14.31 -20.35 2.96
C VAL A 242 15.79 -20.72 2.94
N ALA A 243 16.55 -20.14 3.85
CA ALA A 243 17.94 -20.56 4.16
C ALA A 243 18.07 -20.93 5.63
N THR A 244 18.92 -21.91 5.93
CA THR A 244 19.28 -22.26 7.31
C THR A 244 20.56 -21.52 7.67
N VAL A 245 20.46 -20.60 8.62
CA VAL A 245 21.53 -19.68 9.01
C VAL A 245 21.90 -19.91 10.47
N PRO A 246 23.16 -20.26 10.79
CA PRO A 246 23.64 -20.19 12.17
C PRO A 246 23.63 -18.74 12.68
N PHE A 247 22.90 -18.49 13.74
CA PHE A 247 22.71 -17.12 14.27
C PHE A 247 22.77 -17.11 15.79
N GLU A 248 23.80 -16.50 16.38
CA GLU A 248 23.99 -16.35 17.81
C GLU A 248 23.88 -17.69 18.60
N GLY A 249 24.45 -18.78 18.09
CA GLY A 249 24.35 -20.12 18.67
C GLY A 249 22.98 -20.80 18.54
N ARG A 250 22.11 -20.27 17.74
CA ARG A 250 20.77 -20.80 17.37
C ARG A 250 20.76 -21.15 15.89
N THR A 251 19.68 -21.79 15.46
CA THR A 251 19.41 -22.05 14.04
C THR A 251 18.29 -21.13 13.58
N ALA A 252 18.61 -20.14 12.75
CA ALA A 252 17.60 -19.26 12.14
C ALA A 252 17.18 -19.82 10.77
N LEU A 253 15.90 -20.09 10.58
CA LEU A 253 15.28 -20.37 9.29
C LEU A 253 14.85 -19.03 8.71
N VAL A 254 15.70 -18.45 7.86
CA VAL A 254 15.44 -17.14 7.27
C VAL A 254 14.64 -17.31 5.99
N MET A 255 13.51 -16.62 5.89
CA MET A 255 12.53 -16.74 4.80
C MET A 255 12.27 -15.40 4.13
N LYS A 256 11.98 -15.42 2.84
CA LYS A 256 11.47 -14.28 2.08
C LYS A 256 10.81 -14.73 0.78
N ALA A 257 10.14 -13.79 0.10
CA ALA A 257 9.71 -14.01 -1.28
C ALA A 257 10.91 -14.19 -2.21
N GLU A 258 10.77 -15.04 -3.23
CA GLU A 258 11.80 -15.32 -4.22
C GLU A 258 12.04 -14.07 -5.09
N GLY A 259 13.30 -13.62 -5.20
CA GLY A 259 13.70 -12.47 -6.01
C GLY A 259 14.73 -12.85 -7.07
N PRO A 260 15.16 -11.89 -7.91
CA PRO A 260 14.90 -10.45 -7.87
C PRO A 260 13.61 -10.00 -8.60
N GLY A 261 12.75 -10.89 -9.06
CA GLY A 261 11.44 -10.52 -9.61
C GLY A 261 10.52 -9.91 -8.55
N GLY A 262 9.64 -9.00 -8.97
CA GLY A 262 8.74 -8.32 -8.07
C GLY A 262 7.53 -9.17 -7.68
N ASN A 263 7.66 -9.99 -6.62
CA ASN A 263 6.55 -10.74 -6.05
C ASN A 263 6.58 -10.69 -4.51
N VAL A 264 5.48 -11.07 -3.88
CA VAL A 264 5.35 -11.18 -2.43
C VAL A 264 5.27 -12.63 -1.96
N GLY A 265 5.22 -13.58 -2.89
CA GLY A 265 5.07 -15.00 -2.63
C GLY A 265 3.73 -15.37 -1.99
N LYS A 266 3.72 -16.53 -1.34
CA LYS A 266 2.62 -17.05 -0.50
C LYS A 266 3.12 -17.27 0.92
N PRO A 267 3.27 -16.18 1.71
CA PRO A 267 3.95 -16.24 3.01
C PRO A 267 3.23 -17.12 4.02
N GLY A 268 1.90 -17.13 4.04
CA GLY A 268 1.12 -17.99 4.94
C GLY A 268 1.37 -19.48 4.71
N ASP A 269 1.28 -19.92 3.46
CA ASP A 269 1.49 -21.32 3.07
C ASP A 269 2.97 -21.75 3.20
N ALA A 270 3.91 -20.85 2.87
CA ALA A 270 5.33 -21.08 3.03
C ALA A 270 5.73 -21.28 4.49
N LEU A 271 5.21 -20.43 5.38
CA LEU A 271 5.46 -20.53 6.81
C LEU A 271 4.88 -21.82 7.38
N GLU A 272 3.65 -22.18 6.98
CA GLU A 272 3.05 -23.46 7.37
C GLU A 272 3.97 -24.64 7.02
N THR A 273 4.47 -24.67 5.79
CA THR A 273 5.38 -25.74 5.32
C THR A 273 6.63 -25.83 6.18
N VAL A 274 7.28 -24.69 6.49
CA VAL A 274 8.50 -24.66 7.33
C VAL A 274 8.22 -25.10 8.76
N ILE A 275 7.10 -24.69 9.35
CA ILE A 275 6.70 -25.12 10.69
C ILE A 275 6.46 -26.64 10.72
N GLU A 276 5.78 -27.18 9.73
CA GLU A 276 5.48 -28.62 9.66
C GLU A 276 6.73 -29.48 9.43
N GLU A 277 7.65 -29.03 8.54
CA GLU A 277 8.97 -29.68 8.36
C GLU A 277 9.77 -29.80 9.66
N ASN A 278 9.61 -28.81 10.54
CA ASN A 278 10.26 -28.79 11.86
C ASN A 278 9.41 -29.39 12.99
N ASN A 279 8.29 -30.07 12.66
CA ASN A 279 7.36 -30.68 13.61
C ASN A 279 6.82 -29.68 14.66
N GLY A 280 6.69 -28.41 14.30
CA GLY A 280 6.26 -27.34 15.18
C GLY A 280 7.27 -26.93 16.26
N LYS A 281 8.50 -27.46 16.22
CA LYS A 281 9.57 -27.16 17.20
C LYS A 281 10.29 -25.86 16.85
N ILE A 282 9.56 -24.77 16.89
CA ILE A 282 10.04 -23.41 16.61
C ILE A 282 9.91 -22.61 17.91
N ALA A 283 11.02 -22.05 18.39
CA ALA A 283 11.04 -21.27 19.61
C ALA A 283 10.34 -19.91 19.46
N MET A 284 10.44 -19.30 18.27
CA MET A 284 9.92 -17.97 18.00
C MET A 284 9.83 -17.71 16.48
N LEU A 285 8.83 -16.92 16.07
CA LEU A 285 8.75 -16.28 14.74
C LEU A 285 9.02 -14.78 14.89
N ILE A 286 9.92 -14.25 14.07
CA ILE A 286 10.15 -12.81 13.91
C ILE A 286 9.75 -12.44 12.48
N MET A 287 8.76 -11.56 12.33
CA MET A 287 8.36 -11.02 11.05
C MET A 287 8.93 -9.62 10.89
N ILE A 288 9.49 -9.34 9.71
CA ILE A 288 10.11 -8.04 9.38
C ILE A 288 9.39 -7.48 8.18
N ASP A 289 8.80 -6.30 8.33
CA ASP A 289 8.01 -5.67 7.27
C ASP A 289 8.19 -4.15 7.28
N ALA A 290 7.86 -3.51 6.17
CA ALA A 290 7.68 -2.07 6.12
C ALA A 290 6.36 -1.68 6.79
N GLY A 291 6.31 -0.53 7.44
CA GLY A 291 5.08 -0.04 8.04
C GLY A 291 4.94 1.47 8.00
N LEU A 292 3.70 1.94 7.92
CA LEU A 292 3.42 3.37 7.86
C LEU A 292 3.89 4.08 9.12
N LYS A 293 4.68 5.14 8.93
CA LYS A 293 5.03 6.06 10.00
C LYS A 293 3.86 6.98 10.35
N LEU A 294 3.80 7.42 11.58
CA LEU A 294 2.96 8.54 11.98
C LEU A 294 3.63 9.88 11.62
N GLU A 295 2.84 10.95 11.54
CA GLU A 295 3.40 12.30 11.42
C GLU A 295 4.26 12.59 12.67
N GLY A 296 5.49 13.04 12.45
CA GLY A 296 6.47 13.24 13.52
C GLY A 296 7.44 12.08 13.76
N GLU A 297 7.17 10.88 13.22
CA GLU A 297 8.15 9.78 13.18
C GLU A 297 9.10 9.93 11.97
N THR A 298 10.29 9.36 12.07
CA THR A 298 11.30 9.44 10.99
C THR A 298 11.24 8.23 10.07
N VAL A 299 11.50 8.45 8.78
CA VAL A 299 11.64 7.35 7.81
C VAL A 299 12.90 6.54 8.15
N GLY A 300 12.80 5.21 8.11
CA GLY A 300 13.88 4.30 8.50
C GLY A 300 14.01 4.08 10.01
N GLU A 301 13.07 4.58 10.82
CA GLU A 301 12.98 4.22 12.23
C GLU A 301 12.54 2.76 12.37
N VAL A 302 13.22 2.02 13.26
CA VAL A 302 12.92 0.61 13.52
C VAL A 302 12.10 0.50 14.80
N ALA A 303 10.93 -0.11 14.72
CA ALA A 303 10.03 -0.35 15.83
C ALA A 303 9.82 -1.84 16.05
N GLU A 304 9.68 -2.26 17.32
CA GLU A 304 9.35 -3.62 17.72
C GLU A 304 7.90 -3.70 18.16
N GLY A 305 7.25 -4.83 17.83
CA GLY A 305 5.86 -5.09 18.19
C GLY A 305 5.55 -6.58 18.28
N ILE A 306 4.29 -6.89 18.50
CA ILE A 306 3.76 -8.26 18.57
C ILE A 306 2.62 -8.39 17.57
N GLY A 307 2.64 -9.45 16.76
CA GLY A 307 1.58 -9.75 15.79
C GLY A 307 2.12 -10.05 14.40
N SER A 308 1.24 -10.44 13.51
CA SER A 308 1.55 -10.77 12.12
C SER A 308 1.82 -9.48 11.34
N ALA A 309 3.11 -9.14 11.18
CA ALA A 309 3.53 -8.01 10.36
C ALA A 309 3.45 -8.40 8.89
N ILE A 310 2.30 -8.24 8.30
CA ILE A 310 2.04 -8.49 6.88
C ILE A 310 0.85 -7.65 6.41
N GLY A 311 1.04 -6.95 5.31
CA GLY A 311 -0.01 -6.19 4.66
C GLY A 311 -1.00 -7.05 3.87
N GLY A 312 -1.86 -6.38 3.08
CA GLY A 312 -2.79 -7.04 2.18
C GLY A 312 -4.19 -7.27 2.77
N PRO A 313 -5.00 -8.16 2.14
CA PRO A 313 -6.41 -8.38 2.51
C PRO A 313 -6.62 -9.25 3.77
N GLY A 314 -5.55 -9.63 4.48
CA GLY A 314 -5.60 -10.36 5.75
C GLY A 314 -5.65 -11.89 5.62
N VAL A 315 -5.61 -12.46 4.43
CA VAL A 315 -5.64 -13.92 4.23
C VAL A 315 -4.38 -14.58 4.79
N ASP A 316 -3.21 -14.07 4.43
CA ASP A 316 -1.93 -14.59 4.91
C ASP A 316 -1.76 -14.36 6.42
N ALA A 317 -2.13 -13.18 6.94
CA ALA A 317 -2.13 -12.91 8.38
C ALA A 317 -2.95 -13.96 9.14
N PHE A 318 -4.16 -14.25 8.67
CA PHE A 318 -5.03 -15.27 9.28
C PHE A 318 -4.38 -16.67 9.26
N LYS A 319 -3.85 -17.10 8.10
CA LYS A 319 -3.17 -18.40 7.98
C LYS A 319 -1.99 -18.52 8.94
N ILE A 320 -1.17 -17.48 9.01
CA ILE A 320 -0.02 -17.41 9.93
C ILE A 320 -0.48 -17.54 11.37
N GLU A 321 -1.42 -16.71 11.81
CA GLU A 321 -1.93 -16.69 13.19
C GLU A 321 -2.56 -18.03 13.60
N GLU A 322 -3.35 -18.65 12.71
CA GLU A 322 -3.94 -19.96 12.95
C GLU A 322 -2.87 -21.03 13.24
N LYS A 323 -1.78 -21.04 12.45
CA LYS A 323 -0.68 -22.00 12.65
C LYS A 323 0.11 -21.72 13.92
N LEU A 324 0.38 -20.46 14.20
CA LEU A 324 1.09 -20.07 15.42
C LEU A 324 0.31 -20.45 16.70
N VAL A 325 -1.01 -20.27 16.69
CA VAL A 325 -1.88 -20.70 17.80
C VAL A 325 -1.86 -22.22 17.97
N LYS A 326 -1.93 -22.98 16.87
CA LYS A 326 -1.90 -24.46 16.88
C LYS A 326 -0.63 -25.00 17.54
N TYR A 327 0.53 -24.42 17.20
CA TYR A 327 1.85 -24.86 17.69
C TYR A 327 2.34 -24.05 18.90
N LYS A 328 1.59 -23.04 19.36
CA LYS A 328 1.95 -22.13 20.47
C LYS A 328 3.29 -21.41 20.26
N ILE A 329 3.57 -21.00 19.03
CA ILE A 329 4.82 -20.31 18.66
C ILE A 329 4.63 -18.82 18.96
N PRO A 330 5.51 -18.20 19.79
CA PRO A 330 5.53 -16.75 19.99
C PRO A 330 5.83 -16.00 18.69
N ILE A 331 5.14 -14.87 18.47
CA ILE A 331 5.34 -14.01 17.32
C ILE A 331 5.81 -12.63 17.74
N ASN A 332 6.85 -12.13 17.08
CA ASN A 332 7.34 -10.77 17.21
C ASN A 332 7.40 -10.12 15.83
N ALA A 333 7.26 -8.80 15.81
CA ALA A 333 7.30 -7.99 14.61
C ALA A 333 8.40 -6.94 14.73
N ILE A 334 9.14 -6.73 13.66
CA ILE A 334 10.07 -5.61 13.49
C ILE A 334 9.60 -4.81 12.30
N ILE A 335 9.25 -3.55 12.53
CA ILE A 335 8.67 -2.67 11.51
C ILE A 335 9.65 -1.56 11.19
N ILE A 336 9.95 -1.41 9.92
CA ILE A 336 10.72 -0.29 9.39
C ILE A 336 9.72 0.79 8.94
N LYS A 337 9.77 1.94 9.61
CA LYS A 337 8.85 3.05 9.39
C LYS A 337 9.10 3.73 8.06
N GLU A 338 8.05 3.88 7.24
CA GLU A 338 8.11 4.58 5.95
C GLU A 338 6.84 5.39 5.67
N ASP A 339 6.93 6.33 4.76
CA ASP A 339 5.76 7.07 4.29
C ASP A 339 4.96 6.22 3.28
N ILE A 340 3.64 6.46 3.16
CA ILE A 340 2.79 5.73 2.23
C ILE A 340 3.30 5.78 0.78
N GLY A 341 3.96 6.88 0.40
CA GLY A 341 4.56 7.01 -0.91
C GLY A 341 5.86 6.23 -1.07
N ASP A 342 6.60 6.04 0.00
CA ASP A 342 7.90 5.35 -0.02
C ASP A 342 7.72 3.84 -0.28
N ALA A 343 6.59 3.25 0.14
CA ALA A 343 6.31 1.83 0.01
C ALA A 343 6.42 1.30 -1.44
N VAL A 344 5.97 2.09 -2.41
CA VAL A 344 5.97 1.71 -3.83
C VAL A 344 7.01 2.48 -4.66
N ALA A 345 7.62 3.54 -4.11
CA ALA A 345 8.68 4.31 -4.77
C ALA A 345 10.05 3.61 -4.65
N PRO A 346 11.03 3.96 -5.50
CA PRO A 346 12.40 3.48 -5.34
C PRO A 346 12.90 3.65 -3.90
N MET A 347 13.48 2.57 -3.35
CA MET A 347 13.91 2.52 -1.94
C MET A 347 14.83 3.69 -1.58
N ARG A 348 14.44 4.45 -0.57
CA ARG A 348 15.25 5.55 -0.06
C ARG A 348 16.42 5.03 0.74
N LYS A 349 17.50 5.83 0.79
CA LYS A 349 18.70 5.49 1.54
C LYS A 349 18.42 5.26 3.02
N GLU A 350 17.54 6.04 3.63
CA GLU A 350 17.16 5.92 5.04
C GLU A 350 16.53 4.56 5.35
N ILE A 351 15.70 4.04 4.43
CA ILE A 351 15.07 2.71 4.54
C ILE A 351 16.13 1.61 4.35
N HIS A 352 16.99 1.76 3.32
CA HIS A 352 18.09 0.82 3.09
C HIS A 352 19.04 0.73 4.30
N ASP A 353 19.44 1.87 4.86
CA ASP A 353 20.37 1.94 5.99
C ASP A 353 19.73 1.44 7.31
N ALA A 354 18.40 1.42 7.40
CA ALA A 354 17.67 0.83 8.51
C ALA A 354 17.82 -0.71 8.58
N ALA A 355 18.18 -1.36 7.46
CA ALA A 355 18.32 -2.81 7.43
C ALA A 355 19.34 -3.34 8.44
N ASP A 356 20.49 -2.68 8.62
CA ASP A 356 21.51 -3.11 9.56
C ASP A 356 21.05 -2.91 11.01
N LYS A 357 20.32 -1.84 11.31
CA LYS A 357 19.69 -1.62 12.61
C LYS A 357 18.62 -2.66 12.92
N ALA A 358 17.85 -3.06 11.91
CA ALA A 358 16.83 -4.10 12.06
C ALA A 358 17.48 -5.48 12.35
N ILE A 359 18.59 -5.82 11.71
CA ILE A 359 19.34 -7.05 11.99
C ILE A 359 19.87 -7.04 13.44
N GLU A 360 20.37 -5.90 13.90
CA GLU A 360 20.80 -5.78 15.30
C GLU A 360 19.63 -5.95 16.29
N ARG A 361 18.46 -5.41 15.97
CA ARG A 361 17.24 -5.62 16.78
C ARG A 361 16.80 -7.08 16.75
N VAL A 362 16.90 -7.79 15.60
CA VAL A 362 16.69 -9.24 15.53
C VAL A 362 17.64 -9.97 16.48
N ARG A 363 18.94 -9.58 16.50
CA ARG A 363 19.95 -10.17 17.36
C ARG A 363 19.59 -10.00 18.85
N GLU A 364 19.29 -8.78 19.28
CA GLU A 364 18.88 -8.48 20.65
C GLU A 364 17.69 -9.34 21.06
N LEU A 365 16.64 -9.37 20.24
CA LEU A 365 15.40 -10.12 20.50
C LEU A 365 15.67 -11.64 20.62
N VAL A 366 16.51 -12.18 19.74
CA VAL A 366 16.91 -13.61 19.77
C VAL A 366 17.66 -13.95 21.05
N LEU A 367 18.61 -13.12 21.47
CA LEU A 367 19.37 -13.32 22.70
C LEU A 367 18.50 -13.23 23.94
N GLU A 368 17.52 -12.32 23.96
CA GLU A 368 16.62 -12.12 25.11
C GLU A 368 15.56 -13.23 25.25
N ARG A 369 15.05 -13.74 24.13
CA ARG A 369 13.83 -14.57 24.10
C ARG A 369 14.06 -16.03 23.78
N THR A 370 15.27 -16.44 23.37
CA THR A 370 15.59 -17.82 23.01
C THR A 370 16.84 -18.34 23.72
N LYS A 371 17.02 -19.65 23.69
CA LYS A 371 18.20 -20.34 24.28
C LYS A 371 19.13 -20.85 23.16
N GLU A 372 20.39 -21.08 23.49
CA GLU A 372 21.31 -21.75 22.59
C GLU A 372 20.78 -23.11 22.14
N GLY A 373 20.91 -23.40 20.86
CA GLY A 373 20.40 -24.62 20.24
C GLY A 373 18.93 -24.53 19.77
N ASP A 374 18.22 -23.47 20.14
CA ASP A 374 16.83 -23.28 19.65
C ASP A 374 16.79 -23.04 18.14
N THR A 375 15.68 -23.46 17.51
CA THR A 375 15.34 -23.12 16.12
C THR A 375 14.31 -22.00 16.11
N LEU A 376 14.55 -20.97 15.32
CA LEU A 376 13.64 -19.84 15.14
C LEU A 376 13.42 -19.53 13.68
N ILE A 377 12.36 -18.79 13.37
CA ILE A 377 12.08 -18.31 12.00
C ILE A 377 12.23 -16.79 11.98
N VAL A 378 12.95 -16.28 10.97
CA VAL A 378 13.01 -14.85 10.62
C VAL A 378 12.42 -14.70 9.24
N PHE A 379 11.32 -13.96 9.12
CA PHE A 379 10.61 -13.80 7.85
C PHE A 379 10.62 -12.35 7.39
N GLY A 380 11.36 -12.05 6.33
CA GLY A 380 11.32 -10.75 5.63
C GLY A 380 10.13 -10.70 4.67
N VAL A 381 9.11 -9.97 5.07
CA VAL A 381 7.85 -9.78 4.33
C VAL A 381 7.96 -8.56 3.41
N GLY A 382 7.29 -8.58 2.28
CA GLY A 382 7.23 -7.49 1.30
C GLY A 382 7.58 -7.93 -0.10
N ASN A 383 7.61 -6.99 -1.02
CA ASN A 383 7.90 -7.22 -2.43
C ASN A 383 9.40 -7.45 -2.67
N SER A 384 9.77 -8.55 -3.34
CA SER A 384 11.17 -8.94 -3.59
C SER A 384 11.83 -8.26 -4.78
N ILE A 385 11.18 -7.28 -5.40
CA ILE A 385 11.74 -6.61 -6.59
C ILE A 385 13.15 -6.05 -6.34
N GLY A 386 14.07 -6.39 -7.22
CA GLY A 386 15.47 -5.95 -7.14
C GLY A 386 16.28 -6.57 -6.00
N ILE A 387 15.69 -7.47 -5.20
CA ILE A 387 16.36 -8.14 -4.09
C ILE A 387 16.70 -9.59 -4.48
N GLY A 388 17.98 -9.88 -4.66
CA GLY A 388 18.48 -11.23 -4.94
C GLY A 388 18.32 -12.22 -3.78
N GLN A 389 18.80 -13.42 -4.03
CA GLN A 389 18.85 -14.50 -3.03
C GLN A 389 20.16 -14.41 -2.26
#